data_c1c63806f05814ec4dd74e48cdd0d5d8
#
_entry.id   c1c63806f05814ec4dd74e48cdd0d5d8
#
_cell.length_a   1.000
_cell.length_b   1.000
_cell.length_c   1.000
_cell.angle_alpha   90.00
_cell.angle_beta   90.00
_cell.angle_gamma   90.00
#
_symmetry.space_group_name_H-M   'P 1'
#
loop_
_entity.id
_entity.type
_entity.pdbx_description
1 polymer ?
#
loop_
_entity_poly.entity_id
_entity_poly.type
_entity_poly.pdbx_seq_one_letter_code
_entity_poly.pdbx_strand_id
1 'polypeptide(L)'
;ENIRFDLREEQNDETFSKSISELGDLYVNEAFSVCHREHASIVGIPIFLDSYAGLNLEKEIENLNKVKEEPERPLVILISGVKEDKLKMVEPLSLIADKVLVGGRLPDLMGDKALESVRLAPDTQKVIVGNLIMDKEDITLNTVDRFVSEILKAKTIVLAGVLGRFEDEGHSQGTQKVFQAVASSKAFKVVGGGD
;
A
#
# COMPACT_ATOMS: atom_id res chain seq x y z
N GLU A 1 18.85 -18.45 1.10
CA GLU A 1 17.42 -18.45 0.81
C GLU A 1 16.77 -17.22 1.47
N ASN A 2 16.41 -17.30 2.73
CA ASN A 2 15.80 -16.19 3.45
C ASN A 2 16.59 -15.89 4.73
N ILE A 3 17.17 -14.71 4.78
CA ILE A 3 18.02 -14.30 5.91
C ILE A 3 17.24 -14.31 7.25
N ARG A 4 15.91 -14.18 7.23
CA ARG A 4 15.03 -14.25 8.42
C ARG A 4 14.83 -15.67 8.96
N PHE A 5 15.39 -16.71 8.34
CA PHE A 5 15.50 -18.03 9.00
C PHE A 5 16.47 -18.01 10.17
N ASP A 6 17.38 -17.04 10.23
CA ASP A 6 18.21 -16.77 11.39
C ASP A 6 17.55 -15.67 12.24
N LEU A 7 17.22 -16.01 13.49
CA LEU A 7 16.54 -15.07 14.40
C LEU A 7 17.38 -13.81 14.70
N ARG A 8 18.70 -13.89 14.55
CA ARG A 8 19.62 -12.77 14.75
C ARG A 8 19.39 -11.64 13.75
N GLU A 9 18.81 -11.95 12.59
CA GLU A 9 18.42 -10.93 11.60
C GLU A 9 17.40 -9.95 12.18
N GLU A 10 16.31 -10.46 12.75
CA GLU A 10 15.24 -9.62 13.30
C GLU A 10 15.63 -8.97 14.64
N GLN A 11 16.63 -9.52 15.33
CA GLN A 11 17.16 -8.98 16.57
C GLN A 11 18.22 -7.90 16.36
N ASN A 12 18.61 -7.63 15.12
CA ASN A 12 19.72 -6.74 14.78
C ASN A 12 21.01 -7.10 15.53
N ASP A 13 21.33 -8.40 15.57
CA ASP A 13 22.49 -8.91 16.30
C ASP A 13 23.80 -8.41 15.69
N GLU A 14 24.65 -7.81 16.52
CA GLU A 14 25.92 -7.20 16.08
C GLU A 14 26.89 -8.24 15.51
N THR A 15 26.97 -9.42 16.14
CA THR A 15 27.90 -10.46 15.70
C THR A 15 27.49 -11.05 14.36
N PHE A 16 26.18 -11.17 14.14
CA PHE A 16 25.61 -11.60 12.87
C PHE A 16 25.84 -10.54 11.78
N SER A 17 25.57 -9.28 12.07
CA SER A 17 25.83 -8.15 11.17
C SER A 17 27.29 -8.09 10.73
N LYS A 18 28.21 -8.23 11.68
CA LYS A 18 29.65 -8.28 11.40
C LYS A 18 30.03 -9.47 10.53
N SER A 19 29.51 -10.67 10.85
CA SER A 19 29.81 -11.87 10.06
C SER A 19 29.33 -11.74 8.60
N ILE A 20 28.18 -11.07 8.36
CA ILE A 20 27.69 -10.83 7.00
C ILE A 20 28.54 -9.76 6.32
N SER A 21 28.95 -8.71 7.03
CA SER A 21 29.78 -7.64 6.45
C SER A 21 31.15 -8.13 5.97
N GLU A 22 31.66 -9.22 6.53
CA GLU A 22 32.91 -9.86 6.08
C GLU A 22 32.80 -10.54 4.69
N LEU A 23 31.59 -10.66 4.13
CA LEU A 23 31.35 -11.26 2.82
C LEU A 23 31.50 -10.30 1.64
N GLY A 24 31.69 -9.00 1.90
CA GLY A 24 31.78 -7.97 0.87
C GLY A 24 32.66 -6.79 1.28
N ASP A 25 32.96 -5.95 0.31
CA ASP A 25 33.79 -4.74 0.50
C ASP A 25 32.93 -3.47 0.66
N LEU A 26 31.68 -3.53 0.24
CA LEU A 26 30.70 -2.45 0.35
C LEU A 26 29.28 -3.04 0.44
N TYR A 27 28.35 -2.24 0.95
CA TYR A 27 26.94 -2.63 1.07
C TYR A 27 26.06 -1.74 0.19
N VAL A 28 25.15 -2.37 -0.59
CA VAL A 28 24.15 -1.66 -1.39
C VAL A 28 22.76 -2.15 -0.99
N ASN A 29 21.91 -1.23 -0.50
CA ASN A 29 20.53 -1.53 -0.20
C ASN A 29 19.64 -1.32 -1.42
N GLU A 30 18.98 -2.39 -1.88
CA GLU A 30 18.00 -2.38 -2.99
C GLU A 30 16.57 -2.69 -2.51
N ALA A 31 16.36 -2.85 -1.20
CA ALA A 31 15.14 -3.40 -0.63
C ALA A 31 14.29 -2.33 0.08
N PHE A 32 13.65 -1.42 -0.68
CA PHE A 32 12.78 -0.37 -0.13
C PHE A 32 11.73 -0.91 0.86
N SER A 33 11.09 -2.02 0.54
CA SER A 33 9.99 -2.59 1.31
C SER A 33 10.33 -2.94 2.76
N VAL A 34 11.61 -3.13 3.08
CA VAL A 34 12.09 -3.49 4.42
C VAL A 34 12.90 -2.37 5.11
N CYS A 35 13.12 -1.23 4.45
CA CYS A 35 13.89 -0.11 5.00
C CYS A 35 13.35 0.45 6.31
N HIS A 36 12.08 0.21 6.64
CA HIS A 36 11.45 0.61 7.89
C HIS A 36 11.76 -0.31 9.08
N ARG A 37 12.54 -1.38 8.88
CA ARG A 37 12.83 -2.40 9.89
C ARG A 37 14.26 -2.23 10.42
N GLU A 38 14.41 -2.34 11.73
CA GLU A 38 15.71 -2.34 12.40
C GLU A 38 16.35 -3.74 12.42
N HIS A 39 16.49 -4.35 11.23
CA HIS A 39 17.07 -5.67 11.07
C HIS A 39 18.59 -5.59 10.82
N ALA A 40 19.32 -6.66 11.15
CA ALA A 40 20.78 -6.75 10.98
C ALA A 40 21.22 -6.42 9.55
N SER A 41 20.54 -6.95 8.55
CA SER A 41 20.83 -6.69 7.15
C SER A 41 20.50 -5.28 6.68
N ILE A 42 19.72 -4.49 7.43
CA ILE A 42 19.30 -3.14 7.05
C ILE A 42 20.10 -2.08 7.79
N VAL A 43 20.21 -2.19 9.11
CA VAL A 43 20.86 -1.18 9.95
C VAL A 43 22.17 -1.68 10.58
N GLY A 44 22.36 -2.98 10.70
CA GLY A 44 23.56 -3.55 11.33
C GLY A 44 24.78 -3.57 10.39
N ILE A 45 24.64 -4.08 9.16
CA ILE A 45 25.73 -4.12 8.18
C ILE A 45 26.32 -2.74 7.90
N PRO A 46 25.52 -1.64 7.75
CA PRO A 46 26.03 -0.29 7.52
C PRO A 46 26.95 0.26 8.61
N ILE A 47 27.01 -0.36 9.78
CA ILE A 47 27.96 0.01 10.85
C ILE A 47 29.39 -0.42 10.50
N PHE A 48 29.54 -1.47 9.68
CA PHE A 48 30.83 -2.10 9.36
C PHE A 48 31.33 -1.84 7.94
N LEU A 49 30.45 -1.43 7.01
CA LEU A 49 30.78 -1.21 5.61
C LEU A 49 30.31 0.15 5.11
N ASP A 50 31.04 0.70 4.15
CA ASP A 50 30.54 1.82 3.36
C ASP A 50 29.26 1.41 2.65
N SER A 51 28.20 2.21 2.82
CA SER A 51 26.83 1.83 2.49
C SER A 51 26.17 2.83 1.56
N TYR A 52 25.46 2.32 0.57
CA TYR A 52 24.85 3.10 -0.50
C TYR A 52 23.42 2.65 -0.76
N ALA A 53 22.59 3.58 -1.24
CA ALA A 53 21.32 3.22 -1.87
C ALA A 53 21.59 2.64 -3.26
N GLY A 54 20.94 1.56 -3.60
CA GLY A 54 20.99 1.01 -4.94
C GLY A 54 20.02 1.72 -5.88
N LEU A 55 20.20 1.51 -7.18
CA LEU A 55 19.44 2.21 -8.22
C LEU A 55 17.93 1.92 -8.18
N ASN A 56 17.55 0.71 -7.74
CA ASN A 56 16.13 0.38 -7.58
C ASN A 56 15.53 1.09 -6.36
N LEU A 57 16.26 1.12 -5.25
CA LEU A 57 15.84 1.86 -4.05
C LEU A 57 15.69 3.35 -4.34
N GLU A 58 16.64 3.96 -5.03
CA GLU A 58 16.58 5.36 -5.45
C GLU A 58 15.33 5.64 -6.30
N LYS A 59 15.10 4.80 -7.32
CA LYS A 59 13.91 4.91 -8.19
C LYS A 59 12.59 4.78 -7.44
N GLU A 60 12.51 3.87 -6.45
CA GLU A 60 11.33 3.72 -5.60
C GLU A 60 11.08 4.99 -4.79
N ILE A 61 12.12 5.53 -4.15
CA ILE A 61 12.04 6.77 -3.37
C ILE A 61 11.61 7.95 -4.24
N GLU A 62 12.23 8.12 -5.43
CA GLU A 62 11.86 9.19 -6.35
C GLU A 62 10.38 9.13 -6.76
N ASN A 63 9.87 7.94 -7.09
CA ASN A 63 8.47 7.79 -7.50
C ASN A 63 7.49 8.01 -6.36
N LEU A 64 7.84 7.59 -5.14
CA LEU A 64 7.02 7.86 -3.95
C LEU A 64 7.04 9.33 -3.56
N ASN A 65 8.17 10.01 -3.71
CA ASN A 65 8.26 11.46 -3.46
C ASN A 65 7.38 12.26 -4.42
N LYS A 66 7.27 11.87 -5.70
CA LYS A 66 6.31 12.50 -6.63
C LYS A 66 4.88 12.46 -6.13
N VAL A 67 4.49 11.34 -5.48
CA VAL A 67 3.15 11.23 -4.89
C VAL A 67 2.99 12.07 -3.63
N LYS A 68 4.04 12.16 -2.82
CA LYS A 68 4.00 12.82 -1.51
C LYS A 68 4.11 14.33 -1.61
N GLU A 69 5.01 14.83 -2.45
CA GLU A 69 5.40 16.24 -2.48
C GLU A 69 4.60 17.04 -3.50
N GLU A 70 4.52 16.56 -4.76
CA GLU A 70 3.90 17.26 -5.87
C GLU A 70 3.07 16.34 -6.78
N PRO A 71 2.02 15.66 -6.27
CA PRO A 71 1.20 14.80 -7.12
C PRO A 71 0.42 15.61 -8.15
N GLU A 72 0.34 15.13 -9.38
CA GLU A 72 -0.66 15.62 -10.32
C GLU A 72 -2.07 15.29 -9.79
N ARG A 73 -2.92 16.33 -9.71
CA ARG A 73 -4.26 16.19 -9.11
C ARG A 73 -5.35 15.99 -10.15
N PRO A 74 -6.42 15.23 -9.86
CA PRO A 74 -6.73 14.63 -8.54
C PRO A 74 -5.82 13.45 -8.16
N LEU A 75 -5.37 13.41 -6.89
CA LEU A 75 -4.71 12.27 -6.28
C LEU A 75 -5.77 11.35 -5.64
N VAL A 76 -5.87 10.14 -6.13
CA VAL A 76 -6.76 9.09 -5.58
C VAL A 76 -5.91 7.99 -4.95
N ILE A 77 -6.16 7.70 -3.69
CA ILE A 77 -5.51 6.61 -2.95
C ILE A 77 -6.55 5.55 -2.64
N LEU A 78 -6.31 4.33 -3.12
CA LEU A 78 -7.09 3.15 -2.74
C LEU A 78 -6.33 2.37 -1.69
N ILE A 79 -6.90 2.27 -0.48
CA ILE A 79 -6.39 1.47 0.61
C ILE A 79 -7.33 0.29 0.88
N SER A 80 -6.77 -0.90 0.93
CA SER A 80 -7.52 -2.14 1.05
C SER A 80 -6.74 -3.19 1.83
N GLY A 81 -7.43 -4.17 2.37
CA GLY A 81 -6.84 -5.30 3.09
C GLY A 81 -7.71 -5.82 4.21
N VAL A 82 -7.12 -6.70 5.04
CA VAL A 82 -7.79 -7.43 6.13
C VAL A 82 -7.28 -7.06 7.52
N LYS A 83 -6.28 -6.20 7.62
CA LYS A 83 -5.63 -5.85 8.89
C LYS A 83 -6.11 -4.49 9.39
N GLU A 84 -6.50 -4.43 10.65
CA GLU A 84 -7.02 -3.22 11.31
C GLU A 84 -5.99 -2.08 11.37
N ASP A 85 -4.70 -2.40 11.42
CA ASP A 85 -3.63 -1.39 11.44
C ASP A 85 -3.65 -0.46 10.21
N LYS A 86 -4.13 -0.94 9.07
CA LYS A 86 -4.34 -0.11 7.88
C LYS A 86 -5.38 0.99 8.07
N LEU A 87 -6.34 0.83 8.98
CA LEU A 87 -7.33 1.88 9.26
C LEU A 87 -6.69 3.15 9.80
N LYS A 88 -5.60 3.03 10.56
CA LYS A 88 -4.84 4.17 11.09
C LYS A 88 -4.23 5.04 9.99
N MET A 89 -4.09 4.49 8.78
CA MET A 89 -3.55 5.23 7.64
C MET A 89 -4.59 6.06 6.89
N VAL A 90 -5.89 5.76 7.07
CA VAL A 90 -6.97 6.43 6.31
C VAL A 90 -6.97 7.94 6.58
N GLU A 91 -6.90 8.35 7.84
CA GLU A 91 -6.89 9.77 8.22
C GLU A 91 -5.65 10.50 7.67
N PRO A 92 -4.40 10.07 7.93
CA PRO A 92 -3.21 10.70 7.35
C PRO A 92 -3.25 10.78 5.82
N LEU A 93 -3.71 9.72 5.14
CA LEU A 93 -3.84 9.71 3.69
C LEU A 93 -4.88 10.71 3.19
N SER A 94 -5.96 10.93 3.94
CA SER A 94 -7.00 11.93 3.59
C SER A 94 -6.51 13.37 3.64
N LEU A 95 -5.42 13.64 4.35
CA LEU A 95 -4.81 14.97 4.39
C LEU A 95 -4.08 15.32 3.10
N ILE A 96 -3.50 14.34 2.44
CA ILE A 96 -2.70 14.53 1.21
C ILE A 96 -3.50 14.23 -0.07
N ALA A 97 -4.46 13.31 -0.02
CA ALA A 97 -5.26 12.89 -1.18
C ALA A 97 -6.49 13.77 -1.40
N ASP A 98 -6.95 13.82 -2.66
CA ASP A 98 -8.25 14.38 -3.02
C ASP A 98 -9.37 13.38 -2.73
N LYS A 99 -9.10 12.07 -2.92
CA LYS A 99 -9.99 10.97 -2.55
C LYS A 99 -9.21 9.80 -1.95
N VAL A 100 -9.76 9.22 -0.89
CA VAL A 100 -9.31 7.95 -0.31
C VAL A 100 -10.44 6.93 -0.45
N LEU A 101 -10.18 5.86 -1.18
CA LEU A 101 -11.12 4.77 -1.40
C LEU A 101 -10.76 3.64 -0.43
N VAL A 102 -11.69 3.27 0.44
CA VAL A 102 -11.46 2.24 1.46
C VAL A 102 -12.20 0.96 1.08
N GLY A 103 -11.45 -0.10 0.81
CA GLY A 103 -11.97 -1.38 0.33
C GLY A 103 -11.46 -2.59 1.12
N GLY A 104 -11.58 -3.79 0.52
CA GLY A 104 -11.29 -5.04 1.21
C GLY A 104 -12.19 -5.23 2.43
N ARG A 105 -11.67 -5.79 3.50
CA ARG A 105 -12.41 -5.94 4.77
C ARG A 105 -12.34 -4.73 5.70
N LEU A 106 -11.62 -3.68 5.30
CA LEU A 106 -11.52 -2.47 6.12
C LEU A 106 -12.88 -1.82 6.42
N PRO A 107 -13.86 -1.77 5.49
CA PRO A 107 -15.21 -1.27 5.80
C PRO A 107 -15.90 -1.99 6.95
N ASP A 108 -15.75 -3.31 7.05
CA ASP A 108 -16.30 -4.11 8.16
C ASP A 108 -15.62 -3.77 9.50
N LEU A 109 -14.31 -3.59 9.48
CA LEU A 109 -13.51 -3.23 10.66
C LEU A 109 -13.80 -1.81 11.16
N MET A 110 -14.28 -0.91 10.29
CA MET A 110 -14.71 0.44 10.67
C MET A 110 -16.07 0.45 11.39
N GLY A 111 -16.87 -0.64 11.30
CA GLY A 111 -18.19 -0.77 11.92
C GLY A 111 -19.17 0.32 11.45
N ASP A 112 -19.98 0.84 12.38
CA ASP A 112 -21.03 1.82 12.05
C ASP A 112 -20.53 3.13 11.46
N LYS A 113 -19.26 3.49 11.70
CA LYS A 113 -18.63 4.67 11.07
C LYS A 113 -18.55 4.56 9.56
N ALA A 114 -18.44 3.34 9.01
CA ALA A 114 -18.47 3.10 7.57
C ALA A 114 -19.85 3.43 6.98
N LEU A 115 -20.93 3.07 7.70
CA LEU A 115 -22.30 3.34 7.27
C LEU A 115 -22.62 4.83 7.30
N GLU A 116 -22.12 5.55 8.30
CA GLU A 116 -22.31 7.00 8.43
C GLU A 116 -21.61 7.77 7.30
N SER A 117 -20.38 7.39 6.97
CA SER A 117 -19.63 8.02 5.86
C SER A 117 -20.26 7.79 4.48
N VAL A 118 -21.02 6.70 4.31
CA VAL A 118 -21.77 6.41 3.07
C VAL A 118 -23.08 7.21 2.97
N ARG A 119 -23.68 7.58 4.10
CA ARG A 119 -24.95 8.32 4.16
C ARG A 119 -24.81 9.83 3.96
N LEU A 120 -23.65 10.38 4.30
CA LEU A 120 -23.39 11.83 4.22
C LEU A 120 -22.83 12.18 2.83
N ALA A 121 -23.62 12.86 2.02
CA ALA A 121 -23.33 13.47 0.71
C ALA A 121 -22.02 12.96 0.03
N PRO A 122 -22.07 11.85 -0.72
CA PRO A 122 -20.86 11.12 -1.16
C PRO A 122 -19.89 11.95 -2.04
N ASP A 123 -20.41 12.96 -2.73
CA ASP A 123 -19.59 13.74 -3.68
C ASP A 123 -18.66 14.77 -3.00
N THR A 124 -18.93 15.11 -1.73
CA THR A 124 -18.13 16.08 -0.98
C THR A 124 -17.17 15.42 0.01
N GLN A 125 -17.29 14.13 0.25
CA GLN A 125 -16.43 13.42 1.19
C GLN A 125 -15.10 13.03 0.54
N LYS A 126 -14.00 13.31 1.23
CA LYS A 126 -12.67 12.84 0.81
C LYS A 126 -12.52 11.33 0.94
N VAL A 127 -13.11 10.73 1.97
CA VAL A 127 -13.04 9.30 2.23
C VAL A 127 -14.30 8.61 1.73
N ILE A 128 -14.15 7.68 0.81
CA ILE A 128 -15.23 6.87 0.25
C ILE A 128 -15.05 5.45 0.76
N VAL A 129 -15.89 5.05 1.71
CA VAL A 129 -15.90 3.69 2.24
C VAL A 129 -16.77 2.80 1.37
N GLY A 130 -16.23 1.64 0.99
CA GLY A 130 -16.93 0.65 0.18
C GLY A 130 -17.99 -0.10 0.98
N ASN A 131 -19.07 -0.50 0.33
CA ASN A 131 -19.99 -1.49 0.85
C ASN A 131 -19.53 -2.88 0.45
N LEU A 132 -19.64 -3.83 1.37
CA LEU A 132 -19.31 -5.23 1.14
C LEU A 132 -20.55 -6.03 0.71
N ILE A 133 -20.33 -7.12 -0.02
CA ILE A 133 -21.36 -8.15 -0.23
C ILE A 133 -21.67 -8.88 1.10
N MET A 134 -22.65 -9.75 1.11
CA MET A 134 -23.20 -10.32 2.34
C MET A 134 -22.17 -11.08 3.18
N ASP A 135 -21.29 -11.85 2.54
CA ASP A 135 -20.22 -12.63 3.19
C ASP A 135 -18.95 -11.81 3.50
N LYS A 136 -18.93 -10.52 3.09
CA LYS A 136 -17.84 -9.57 3.32
C LYS A 136 -16.52 -9.92 2.61
N GLU A 137 -16.53 -10.82 1.65
CA GLU A 137 -15.34 -11.26 0.95
C GLU A 137 -15.06 -10.49 -0.35
N ASP A 138 -15.97 -9.59 -0.79
CA ASP A 138 -15.73 -8.62 -1.88
C ASP A 138 -16.58 -7.36 -1.68
N ILE A 139 -16.30 -6.32 -2.46
CA ILE A 139 -17.10 -5.09 -2.50
C ILE A 139 -18.31 -5.25 -3.42
N THR A 140 -19.39 -4.49 -3.14
CA THR A 140 -20.59 -4.49 -3.99
C THR A 140 -20.31 -3.84 -5.35
N LEU A 141 -21.10 -4.20 -6.38
CA LEU A 141 -21.00 -3.58 -7.70
C LEU A 141 -21.24 -2.06 -7.67
N ASN A 142 -22.12 -1.57 -6.81
CA ASN A 142 -22.30 -0.13 -6.61
C ASN A 142 -21.02 0.55 -6.10
N THR A 143 -20.30 -0.10 -5.18
CA THR A 143 -18.99 0.38 -4.73
C THR A 143 -17.98 0.37 -5.85
N VAL A 144 -17.95 -0.68 -6.66
CA VAL A 144 -17.08 -0.76 -7.85
C VAL A 144 -17.31 0.45 -8.75
N ASP A 145 -18.56 0.74 -9.10
CA ASP A 145 -18.90 1.86 -10.01
C ASP A 145 -18.45 3.20 -9.45
N ARG A 146 -18.64 3.42 -8.13
CA ARG A 146 -18.16 4.62 -7.44
C ARG A 146 -16.64 4.73 -7.46
N PHE A 147 -15.93 3.66 -7.16
CA PHE A 147 -14.46 3.65 -7.16
C PHE A 147 -13.89 3.88 -8.56
N VAL A 148 -14.44 3.18 -9.55
CA VAL A 148 -14.06 3.35 -10.96
C VAL A 148 -14.27 4.80 -11.42
N SER A 149 -15.40 5.41 -11.04
CA SER A 149 -15.67 6.82 -11.39
C SER A 149 -14.61 7.78 -10.85
N GLU A 150 -14.12 7.60 -9.62
CA GLU A 150 -13.05 8.44 -9.07
C GLU A 150 -11.68 8.12 -9.68
N ILE A 151 -11.39 6.84 -9.90
CA ILE A 151 -10.14 6.38 -10.53
C ILE A 151 -9.97 6.97 -11.94
N LEU A 152 -11.05 6.98 -12.74
CA LEU A 152 -10.98 7.50 -14.11
C LEU A 152 -10.79 9.03 -14.19
N LYS A 153 -11.12 9.77 -13.13
CA LYS A 153 -10.86 11.22 -13.02
C LYS A 153 -9.44 11.53 -12.52
N ALA A 154 -8.77 10.56 -11.89
CA ALA A 154 -7.49 10.76 -11.27
C ALA A 154 -6.38 11.05 -12.28
N LYS A 155 -5.41 11.85 -11.86
CA LYS A 155 -4.11 12.01 -12.53
C LYS A 155 -2.96 11.32 -11.82
N THR A 156 -3.13 11.07 -10.52
CA THR A 156 -2.23 10.23 -9.73
C THR A 156 -3.05 9.20 -8.96
N ILE A 157 -2.66 7.94 -9.03
CA ILE A 157 -3.32 6.83 -8.33
C ILE A 157 -2.30 6.08 -7.49
N VAL A 158 -2.64 5.85 -6.23
CA VAL A 158 -1.94 4.91 -5.36
C VAL A 158 -2.86 3.75 -5.05
N LEU A 159 -2.43 2.54 -5.38
CA LEU A 159 -3.17 1.30 -5.14
C LEU A 159 -2.43 0.48 -4.07
N ALA A 160 -3.06 0.27 -2.92
CA ALA A 160 -2.48 -0.41 -1.77
C ALA A 160 -3.38 -1.57 -1.28
N GLY A 161 -3.37 -2.67 -2.03
CA GLY A 161 -4.04 -3.93 -1.72
C GLY A 161 -5.22 -4.25 -2.62
N VAL A 162 -5.66 -5.51 -2.55
CA VAL A 162 -6.77 -6.09 -3.31
C VAL A 162 -8.11 -5.86 -2.61
N LEU A 163 -9.22 -5.87 -3.35
CA LEU A 163 -10.54 -5.47 -2.86
C LEU A 163 -11.41 -6.65 -2.41
N GLY A 164 -11.13 -7.83 -2.93
CA GLY A 164 -11.83 -9.05 -2.59
C GLY A 164 -10.86 -10.20 -2.38
N ARG A 165 -11.37 -11.33 -1.93
CA ARG A 165 -10.65 -12.59 -1.86
C ARG A 165 -10.59 -13.21 -3.25
N PHE A 166 -9.83 -12.56 -4.12
CA PHE A 166 -9.84 -12.74 -5.58
C PHE A 166 -9.43 -14.15 -6.03
N GLU A 167 -8.79 -14.94 -5.17
CA GLU A 167 -8.45 -16.34 -5.41
C GLU A 167 -9.68 -17.25 -5.38
N ASP A 168 -10.73 -16.83 -4.69
CA ASP A 168 -11.95 -17.61 -4.54
C ASP A 168 -12.97 -17.26 -5.64
N GLU A 169 -13.62 -18.28 -6.16
CA GLU A 169 -14.67 -18.13 -7.16
C GLU A 169 -15.81 -17.24 -6.61
N GLY A 170 -16.18 -16.22 -7.37
CA GLY A 170 -17.23 -15.28 -6.99
C GLY A 170 -16.79 -14.02 -6.24
N HIS A 171 -15.54 -13.93 -5.75
CA HIS A 171 -15.03 -12.81 -4.95
C HIS A 171 -13.94 -11.97 -5.65
N SER A 172 -13.80 -12.15 -6.96
CA SER A 172 -12.78 -11.46 -7.77
C SER A 172 -13.28 -10.21 -8.50
N GLN A 173 -14.60 -9.99 -8.57
CA GLN A 173 -15.19 -8.96 -9.43
C GLN A 173 -14.78 -7.54 -9.02
N GLY A 174 -14.73 -7.25 -7.73
CA GLY A 174 -14.31 -5.96 -7.22
C GLY A 174 -12.86 -5.65 -7.61
N THR A 175 -11.96 -6.57 -7.31
CA THR A 175 -10.54 -6.44 -7.67
C THR A 175 -10.36 -6.31 -9.18
N GLN A 176 -10.96 -7.20 -9.98
CA GLN A 176 -10.79 -7.22 -11.43
C GLN A 176 -11.24 -5.91 -12.09
N LYS A 177 -12.45 -5.43 -11.78
CA LYS A 177 -13.00 -4.23 -12.42
C LYS A 177 -12.25 -2.97 -12.02
N VAL A 178 -11.91 -2.84 -10.73
CA VAL A 178 -11.18 -1.68 -10.24
C VAL A 178 -9.75 -1.68 -10.78
N PHE A 179 -9.07 -2.82 -10.81
CA PHE A 179 -7.71 -2.91 -11.36
C PHE A 179 -7.70 -2.67 -12.87
N GLN A 180 -8.72 -3.11 -13.59
CA GLN A 180 -8.87 -2.81 -15.01
C GLN A 180 -9.05 -1.29 -15.26
N ALA A 181 -9.80 -0.60 -14.40
CA ALA A 181 -9.93 0.86 -14.47
C ALA A 181 -8.60 1.56 -14.17
N VAL A 182 -7.88 1.12 -13.14
CA VAL A 182 -6.52 1.61 -12.84
C VAL A 182 -5.59 1.38 -14.03
N ALA A 183 -5.57 0.18 -14.61
CA ALA A 183 -4.71 -0.17 -15.73
C ALA A 183 -4.98 0.69 -16.97
N SER A 184 -6.26 0.92 -17.29
CA SER A 184 -6.70 1.70 -18.46
C SER A 184 -6.58 3.22 -18.28
N SER A 185 -6.46 3.72 -17.04
CA SER A 185 -6.32 5.15 -16.79
C SER A 185 -4.99 5.69 -17.36
N LYS A 186 -4.93 6.99 -17.65
CA LYS A 186 -3.71 7.69 -18.07
C LYS A 186 -2.93 8.29 -16.88
N ALA A 187 -3.40 8.08 -15.67
CA ALA A 187 -2.79 8.60 -14.46
C ALA A 187 -1.39 8.04 -14.23
N PHE A 188 -0.55 8.77 -13.50
CA PHE A 188 0.65 8.21 -12.88
C PHE A 188 0.21 7.22 -11.80
N LYS A 189 0.79 6.05 -11.78
CA LYS A 189 0.34 4.94 -10.91
C LYS A 189 1.45 4.43 -10.03
N VAL A 190 1.16 4.34 -8.76
CA VAL A 190 1.98 3.63 -7.77
C VAL A 190 1.17 2.46 -7.23
N VAL A 191 1.72 1.27 -7.34
CA VAL A 191 1.08 0.05 -6.85
C VAL A 191 1.97 -0.56 -5.78
N GLY A 192 1.41 -0.77 -4.61
CA GLY A 192 2.07 -1.41 -3.48
C GLY A 192 1.19 -2.49 -2.88
N GLY A 193 1.85 -3.48 -2.29
CA GLY A 193 1.22 -4.64 -1.67
C GLY A 193 2.10 -5.86 -1.85
N GLY A 194 1.81 -6.93 -1.12
CA GLY A 194 2.54 -8.19 -1.16
C GLY A 194 1.84 -9.29 -1.96
N ASP A 195 0.68 -8.99 -2.51
CA ASP A 195 -0.15 -9.97 -3.24
C ASP A 195 -0.13 -9.71 -4.74
#